data_dfdcf47152626ff039fce5d228c170f2
#
_entry.id   dfdcf47152626ff039fce5d228c170f2
#
_cell.length_a   1.000
_cell.length_b   1.000
_cell.length_c   1.000
_cell.angle_alpha   90.00
_cell.angle_beta   90.00
_cell.angle_gamma   90.00
#
_symmetry.space_group_name_H-M   'P 1'
#
loop_
_entity.id
_entity.type
_entity.pdbx_description
1 polymer ?
#
loop_
_entity_poly.entity_id
_entity_poly.type
_entity_poly.pdbx_seq_one_letter_code
_entity_poly.pdbx_strand_id
1 'polypeptide(L)'
;MNVFRLKSNPNPSQKAPSFADKELVTQEPILTPPAGYSPALHPDLDASQQQKVNELRKYMQSIMLPESHEYYPSEKGFLTEATMKRYMRARKWDFEAAKTMLENTVKWRRDYRPDQLDPDYIKPECGRPVWIMRPRLQNSKDAERQVKHIVYSLERGIRLMPEKVENIAIIVDFKDSSASHNPSVATCKKFLDILGNHYPERLGIAFVVKSPWFFFATFKLISPFMDPVTKAKIKFAYDTDGKNDTKATTNEWVYLKDYIPENQLETDFGGSYHFSYDLEKYWTALLNRTGAPYKTIEYH
;
A
#
# COMPACT_ATOMS: atom_id res chain seq x y z
N MET A 1 11.30 19.11 -43.45
CA MET A 1 11.00 17.67 -43.37
C MET A 1 9.60 17.53 -42.76
N ASN A 2 8.69 16.95 -43.55
CA ASN A 2 7.24 16.92 -43.28
C ASN A 2 6.87 15.98 -42.16
N VAL A 3 6.16 16.49 -41.17
CA VAL A 3 5.46 15.67 -40.15
C VAL A 3 4.01 15.53 -40.56
N PHE A 4 3.60 14.31 -40.88
CA PHE A 4 2.25 13.97 -41.28
C PHE A 4 1.28 14.14 -40.09
N ARG A 5 0.30 15.04 -40.26
CA ARG A 5 -0.82 15.27 -39.38
C ARG A 5 -2.00 14.43 -39.92
N LEU A 6 -2.30 13.31 -39.31
CA LEU A 6 -3.54 12.59 -39.60
C LEU A 6 -4.71 13.29 -38.89
N LYS A 7 -5.56 13.94 -39.64
CA LYS A 7 -6.89 14.39 -39.22
C LYS A 7 -7.86 13.20 -39.35
N SER A 8 -8.36 12.69 -38.23
CA SER A 8 -9.53 11.83 -38.22
C SER A 8 -10.77 12.67 -37.92
N ASN A 9 -11.69 12.75 -38.87
CA ASN A 9 -13.01 13.30 -38.72
C ASN A 9 -13.84 12.40 -37.79
N PRO A 10 -14.57 12.91 -36.79
CA PRO A 10 -15.54 12.13 -36.07
C PRO A 10 -16.83 12.01 -36.90
N ASN A 11 -17.24 10.78 -37.15
CA ASN A 11 -18.50 10.44 -37.78
C ASN A 11 -19.67 10.63 -36.78
N PRO A 12 -20.68 11.47 -37.02
CA PRO A 12 -21.78 11.72 -36.09
C PRO A 12 -22.92 10.75 -36.32
N SER A 13 -22.83 9.50 -35.86
CA SER A 13 -23.99 8.63 -35.65
C SER A 13 -23.62 7.33 -34.91
N GLN A 14 -23.27 7.45 -33.63
CA GLN A 14 -23.48 6.34 -32.71
C GLN A 14 -24.47 6.82 -31.65
N LYS A 15 -25.68 6.26 -31.71
CA LYS A 15 -26.69 6.39 -30.67
C LYS A 15 -26.06 6.03 -29.32
N ALA A 16 -26.30 6.87 -28.32
CA ALA A 16 -26.02 6.53 -26.94
C ALA A 16 -26.57 5.14 -26.60
N PRO A 17 -25.84 4.25 -25.95
CA PRO A 17 -26.37 2.96 -25.54
C PRO A 17 -27.56 3.18 -24.62
N SER A 18 -28.64 2.49 -24.91
CA SER A 18 -29.86 2.49 -24.12
C SER A 18 -29.57 1.96 -22.70
N PHE A 19 -30.21 2.56 -21.70
CA PHE A 19 -30.24 2.14 -20.30
C PHE A 19 -30.80 0.70 -20.14
N ALA A 20 -30.01 -0.33 -20.41
CA ALA A 20 -30.44 -1.73 -20.30
C ALA A 20 -29.38 -2.68 -19.77
N ASP A 21 -28.15 -2.23 -19.50
CA ASP A 21 -27.20 -3.03 -18.72
C ASP A 21 -27.27 -2.54 -17.28
N LYS A 22 -28.04 -3.25 -16.42
CA LYS A 22 -27.84 -3.18 -14.97
C LYS A 22 -26.42 -3.67 -14.74
N GLU A 23 -25.47 -2.73 -14.59
CA GLU A 23 -24.12 -3.04 -14.14
C GLU A 23 -24.24 -3.93 -12.90
N LEU A 24 -23.74 -5.16 -13.00
CA LEU A 24 -23.79 -6.13 -11.92
C LEU A 24 -22.91 -5.60 -10.79
N VAL A 25 -23.53 -4.98 -9.79
CA VAL A 25 -22.88 -4.57 -8.57
C VAL A 25 -22.42 -5.83 -7.84
N THR A 26 -21.14 -5.95 -7.58
CA THR A 26 -20.58 -7.08 -6.83
C THR A 26 -20.19 -6.67 -5.41
N GLN A 27 -20.32 -7.59 -4.46
CA GLN A 27 -19.81 -7.48 -3.10
C GLN A 27 -18.59 -8.40 -2.88
N GLU A 28 -18.18 -9.13 -3.93
CA GLU A 28 -17.03 -10.00 -3.86
C GLU A 28 -15.73 -9.18 -4.06
N PRO A 29 -14.82 -9.13 -3.05
CA PRO A 29 -13.56 -8.39 -3.19
C PRO A 29 -12.60 -9.13 -4.11
N ILE A 30 -11.86 -8.38 -4.92
CA ILE A 30 -10.76 -8.93 -5.70
C ILE A 30 -9.54 -9.11 -4.79
N LEU A 31 -9.25 -10.36 -4.41
CA LEU A 31 -8.12 -10.72 -3.53
C LEU A 31 -6.98 -11.44 -4.26
N THR A 32 -7.07 -11.54 -5.58
CA THR A 32 -6.06 -12.20 -6.43
C THR A 32 -5.74 -11.31 -7.63
N PRO A 33 -4.49 -11.35 -8.14
CA PRO A 33 -4.15 -10.61 -9.34
C PRO A 33 -4.92 -11.15 -10.55
N PRO A 34 -5.10 -10.32 -11.61
CA PRO A 34 -5.75 -10.76 -12.83
C PRO A 34 -4.97 -11.90 -13.50
N ALA A 35 -5.69 -12.71 -14.30
CA ALA A 35 -5.06 -13.77 -15.08
C ALA A 35 -4.01 -13.18 -16.02
N GLY A 36 -2.84 -13.84 -16.10
CA GLY A 36 -1.73 -13.36 -16.91
C GLY A 36 -0.87 -12.25 -16.27
N TYR A 37 -1.18 -11.83 -15.04
CA TYR A 37 -0.33 -10.88 -14.32
C TYR A 37 1.08 -11.44 -14.12
N SER A 38 2.09 -10.65 -14.52
CA SER A 38 3.50 -10.93 -14.26
C SER A 38 4.11 -9.75 -13.50
N PRO A 39 4.64 -9.96 -12.28
CA PRO A 39 5.26 -8.88 -11.53
C PRO A 39 6.56 -8.42 -12.20
N ALA A 40 6.85 -7.12 -12.12
CA ALA A 40 8.17 -6.61 -12.43
C ALA A 40 9.18 -7.17 -11.41
N LEU A 41 10.09 -8.01 -11.85
CA LEU A 41 11.09 -8.62 -11.00
C LEU A 41 12.27 -7.67 -10.79
N HIS A 42 12.89 -7.74 -9.62
CA HIS A 42 14.20 -7.15 -9.41
C HIS A 42 15.26 -7.93 -10.21
N PRO A 43 16.33 -7.27 -10.69
CA PRO A 43 17.44 -7.97 -11.29
C PRO A 43 18.03 -9.05 -10.36
N ASP A 44 18.60 -10.08 -10.95
CA ASP A 44 19.35 -11.09 -10.20
C ASP A 44 20.52 -10.44 -9.45
N LEU A 45 20.86 -11.01 -8.30
CA LEU A 45 21.95 -10.53 -7.49
C LEU A 45 23.30 -10.95 -8.11
N ASP A 46 24.26 -10.04 -8.08
CA ASP A 46 25.65 -10.41 -8.31
C ASP A 46 26.23 -11.22 -7.13
N ALA A 47 27.44 -11.80 -7.31
CA ALA A 47 28.05 -12.64 -6.30
C ALA A 47 28.33 -11.89 -4.98
N SER A 48 28.70 -10.61 -5.03
CA SER A 48 28.96 -9.79 -3.85
C SER A 48 27.66 -9.51 -3.07
N GLN A 49 26.61 -9.17 -3.80
CA GLN A 49 25.26 -8.95 -3.23
C GLN A 49 24.72 -10.24 -2.59
N GLN A 50 24.86 -11.38 -3.26
CA GLN A 50 24.43 -12.68 -2.71
C GLN A 50 25.23 -13.05 -1.45
N GLN A 51 26.52 -12.76 -1.43
CA GLN A 51 27.37 -12.98 -0.23
C GLN A 51 26.83 -12.15 0.94
N LYS A 52 26.60 -10.84 0.76
CA LYS A 52 26.06 -9.96 1.80
C LYS A 52 24.70 -10.43 2.32
N VAL A 53 23.81 -10.90 1.44
CA VAL A 53 22.51 -11.49 1.84
C VAL A 53 22.72 -12.71 2.72
N ASN A 54 23.66 -13.59 2.38
CA ASN A 54 23.96 -14.78 3.15
C ASN A 54 24.59 -14.46 4.53
N GLU A 55 25.46 -13.46 4.57
CA GLU A 55 26.05 -12.95 5.83
C GLU A 55 25.00 -12.34 6.74
N LEU A 56 24.11 -11.50 6.19
CA LEU A 56 22.99 -10.91 6.93
C LEU A 56 22.05 -12.00 7.48
N ARG A 57 21.76 -13.04 6.68
CA ARG A 57 20.96 -14.19 7.13
C ARG A 57 21.61 -14.91 8.32
N LYS A 58 22.91 -15.21 8.22
CA LYS A 58 23.64 -15.86 9.31
C LYS A 58 23.60 -15.02 10.60
N TYR A 59 23.83 -13.71 10.46
CA TYR A 59 23.74 -12.80 11.60
C TYR A 59 22.34 -12.80 12.22
N MET A 60 21.29 -12.66 11.41
CA MET A 60 19.91 -12.65 11.93
C MET A 60 19.53 -13.97 12.60
N GLN A 61 20.01 -15.11 12.08
CA GLN A 61 19.83 -16.42 12.71
C GLN A 61 20.50 -16.49 14.10
N SER A 62 21.64 -15.84 14.28
CA SER A 62 22.37 -15.85 15.58
C SER A 62 21.68 -15.05 16.67
N ILE A 63 20.83 -14.08 16.32
CA ILE A 63 20.09 -13.22 17.28
C ILE A 63 18.60 -13.54 17.35
N MET A 64 18.15 -14.54 16.57
CA MET A 64 16.75 -14.97 16.54
C MET A 64 16.33 -15.56 17.88
N LEU A 65 15.06 -15.39 18.23
CA LEU A 65 14.47 -16.02 19.41
C LEU A 65 14.64 -17.55 19.36
N PRO A 66 14.75 -18.22 20.52
CA PRO A 66 14.77 -19.68 20.58
C PRO A 66 13.45 -20.29 20.08
N GLU A 67 13.49 -21.51 19.56
CA GLU A 67 12.30 -22.19 19.03
C GLU A 67 11.18 -22.37 20.04
N SER A 68 11.52 -22.39 21.34
CA SER A 68 10.58 -22.49 22.44
C SER A 68 9.82 -21.18 22.73
N HIS A 69 10.25 -20.06 22.13
CA HIS A 69 9.61 -18.76 22.39
C HIS A 69 8.32 -18.62 21.54
N GLU A 70 7.24 -18.15 22.15
CA GLU A 70 5.91 -18.02 21.50
C GLU A 70 5.93 -17.21 20.19
N TYR A 71 6.78 -16.20 20.11
CA TYR A 71 6.91 -15.32 18.93
C TYR A 71 7.88 -15.86 17.86
N TYR A 72 8.60 -16.95 18.12
CA TYR A 72 9.56 -17.53 17.17
C TYR A 72 8.95 -17.82 15.79
N PRO A 73 7.74 -18.43 15.65
CA PRO A 73 7.16 -18.70 14.33
C PRO A 73 6.95 -17.43 13.50
N SER A 74 6.48 -16.36 14.12
CA SER A 74 6.28 -15.05 13.47
C SER A 74 7.60 -14.42 13.05
N GLU A 75 8.61 -14.46 13.91
CA GLU A 75 9.94 -13.93 13.61
C GLU A 75 10.62 -14.70 12.50
N LYS A 76 10.58 -16.03 12.53
CA LYS A 76 11.09 -16.91 11.46
C LYS A 76 10.37 -16.65 10.14
N GLY A 77 9.05 -16.49 10.17
CA GLY A 77 8.24 -16.15 8.99
C GLY A 77 8.56 -14.77 8.40
N PHE A 78 8.99 -13.81 9.21
CA PHE A 78 9.44 -12.50 8.76
C PHE A 78 10.86 -12.51 8.17
N LEU A 79 11.79 -13.26 8.76
CA LEU A 79 13.22 -13.29 8.41
C LEU A 79 13.51 -14.15 7.18
N THR A 80 12.77 -13.93 6.10
CA THR A 80 12.95 -14.61 4.81
C THR A 80 14.11 -14.03 3.99
N GLU A 81 14.54 -14.72 2.95
CA GLU A 81 15.51 -14.20 1.99
C GLU A 81 15.04 -12.92 1.31
N ALA A 82 13.76 -12.84 0.95
CA ALA A 82 13.16 -11.66 0.39
C ALA A 82 13.27 -10.45 1.35
N THR A 83 13.14 -10.69 2.66
CA THR A 83 13.37 -9.65 3.68
C THR A 83 14.82 -9.20 3.68
N MET A 84 15.80 -10.11 3.68
CA MET A 84 17.23 -9.74 3.62
C MET A 84 17.53 -8.90 2.40
N LYS A 85 17.10 -9.34 1.21
CA LYS A 85 17.27 -8.62 -0.07
C LYS A 85 16.67 -7.21 -0.01
N ARG A 86 15.46 -7.07 0.54
CA ARG A 86 14.75 -5.80 0.66
C ARG A 86 15.50 -4.80 1.55
N TYR A 87 16.00 -5.23 2.72
CA TYR A 87 16.77 -4.38 3.62
C TYR A 87 18.13 -3.99 3.04
N MET A 88 18.80 -4.92 2.34
CA MET A 88 20.04 -4.61 1.62
C MET A 88 19.81 -3.54 0.53
N ARG A 89 18.75 -3.67 -0.28
CA ARG A 89 18.39 -2.65 -1.30
C ARG A 89 18.07 -1.31 -0.66
N ALA A 90 17.27 -1.29 0.40
CA ALA A 90 16.87 -0.07 1.11
C ALA A 90 18.06 0.71 1.68
N ARG A 91 19.19 0.06 1.92
CA ARG A 91 20.45 0.65 2.39
C ARG A 91 21.55 0.63 1.33
N LYS A 92 21.15 0.55 0.02
CA LYS A 92 22.06 0.61 -1.13
C LYS A 92 23.25 -0.36 -1.02
N TRP A 93 22.98 -1.56 -0.49
CA TRP A 93 23.96 -2.63 -0.25
C TRP A 93 25.05 -2.31 0.77
N ASP A 94 24.84 -1.29 1.62
CA ASP A 94 25.62 -1.07 2.84
C ASP A 94 25.20 -2.12 3.88
N PHE A 95 26.13 -3.02 4.20
CA PHE A 95 25.87 -4.17 5.07
C PHE A 95 25.56 -3.75 6.51
N GLU A 96 26.38 -2.87 7.10
CA GLU A 96 26.20 -2.47 8.50
C GLU A 96 24.94 -1.62 8.69
N ALA A 97 24.62 -0.76 7.74
CA ALA A 97 23.37 0.01 7.75
C ALA A 97 22.14 -0.89 7.60
N ALA A 98 22.18 -1.91 6.72
CA ALA A 98 21.10 -2.86 6.53
C ALA A 98 20.91 -3.76 7.76
N LYS A 99 22.00 -4.26 8.34
CA LYS A 99 22.02 -5.06 9.56
C LYS A 99 21.40 -4.30 10.73
N THR A 100 21.85 -3.07 10.98
CA THR A 100 21.31 -2.22 12.05
C THR A 100 19.83 -1.96 11.88
N MET A 101 19.40 -1.64 10.64
CA MET A 101 18.00 -1.39 10.36
C MET A 101 17.13 -2.62 10.59
N LEU A 102 17.58 -3.80 10.12
CA LEU A 102 16.84 -5.04 10.27
C LEU A 102 16.79 -5.50 11.74
N GLU A 103 17.88 -5.38 12.47
CA GLU A 103 17.93 -5.66 13.90
C GLU A 103 16.94 -4.79 14.68
N ASN A 104 16.91 -3.48 14.42
CA ASN A 104 15.96 -2.57 15.04
C ASN A 104 14.51 -2.94 14.69
N THR A 105 14.27 -3.38 13.45
CA THR A 105 12.93 -3.86 13.05
C THR A 105 12.54 -5.13 13.77
N VAL A 106 13.46 -6.09 13.94
CA VAL A 106 13.17 -7.32 14.69
C VAL A 106 12.83 -6.99 16.14
N LYS A 107 13.59 -6.11 16.80
CA LYS A 107 13.30 -5.63 18.16
C LYS A 107 11.92 -4.98 18.21
N TRP A 108 11.64 -4.05 17.30
CA TRP A 108 10.33 -3.39 17.21
C TRP A 108 9.19 -4.40 16.99
N ARG A 109 9.36 -5.41 16.11
CA ARG A 109 8.33 -6.43 15.87
C ARG A 109 8.06 -7.30 17.11
N ARG A 110 9.09 -7.61 17.91
CA ARG A 110 8.95 -8.35 19.18
C ARG A 110 8.06 -7.60 20.17
N ASP A 111 8.23 -6.26 20.24
CA ASP A 111 7.50 -5.41 21.17
C ASP A 111 6.11 -5.04 20.64
N TYR A 112 6.02 -4.61 19.38
CA TYR A 112 4.80 -4.09 18.77
C TYR A 112 3.84 -5.20 18.30
N ARG A 113 4.38 -6.35 17.93
CA ARG A 113 3.66 -7.53 17.41
C ARG A 113 2.68 -7.18 16.28
N PRO A 114 3.14 -6.59 15.17
CA PRO A 114 2.26 -6.06 14.12
C PRO A 114 1.43 -7.13 13.41
N ASP A 115 1.91 -8.38 13.41
CA ASP A 115 1.25 -9.57 12.87
C ASP A 115 0.15 -10.14 13.78
N GLN A 116 0.09 -9.69 15.04
CA GLN A 116 -0.88 -10.12 16.06
C GLN A 116 -1.91 -9.05 16.40
N LEU A 117 -1.97 -7.95 15.65
CA LEU A 117 -2.97 -6.91 15.84
C LEU A 117 -4.38 -7.48 15.66
N ASP A 118 -5.26 -7.19 16.63
CA ASP A 118 -6.63 -7.66 16.65
C ASP A 118 -7.45 -7.05 15.50
N PRO A 119 -8.08 -7.87 14.65
CA PRO A 119 -8.93 -7.38 13.59
C PRO A 119 -10.17 -6.65 14.08
N ASP A 120 -10.73 -7.03 15.22
CA ASP A 120 -11.93 -6.41 15.77
C ASP A 120 -11.67 -5.02 16.34
N TYR A 121 -10.45 -4.77 16.81
CA TYR A 121 -10.00 -3.44 17.23
C TYR A 121 -9.81 -2.49 16.04
N ILE A 122 -9.54 -3.03 14.86
CA ILE A 122 -9.15 -2.30 13.65
C ILE A 122 -9.98 -2.82 12.48
N LYS A 123 -11.25 -2.45 12.40
CA LYS A 123 -12.08 -2.75 11.22
C LYS A 123 -11.72 -1.78 10.08
N PRO A 124 -10.96 -2.22 9.04
CA PRO A 124 -10.68 -1.38 7.89
C PRO A 124 -11.85 -1.38 6.94
N GLU A 125 -12.19 -0.22 6.45
CA GLU A 125 -13.23 -0.07 5.43
C GLU A 125 -12.78 -0.46 4.03
N CYS A 126 -11.49 -0.75 3.80
CA CYS A 126 -10.97 -1.17 2.49
C CYS A 126 -9.70 -2.00 2.65
N GLY A 127 -9.66 -3.19 2.11
CA GLY A 127 -8.47 -4.04 2.06
C GLY A 127 -8.27 -4.67 0.69
N ARG A 128 -7.39 -4.11 -0.13
CA ARG A 128 -6.94 -4.69 -1.41
C ARG A 128 -5.41 -4.65 -1.44
N PRO A 129 -4.72 -5.41 -2.33
CA PRO A 129 -3.33 -5.14 -2.67
C PRO A 129 -3.14 -3.73 -3.24
N VAL A 130 -4.18 -3.15 -3.84
CA VAL A 130 -4.36 -1.70 -3.97
C VAL A 130 -5.09 -1.22 -2.72
N TRP A 131 -4.36 -0.63 -1.81
CA TRP A 131 -4.96 -0.10 -0.58
C TRP A 131 -5.64 1.23 -0.87
N ILE A 132 -6.99 1.25 -0.81
CA ILE A 132 -7.78 2.46 -1.01
C ILE A 132 -8.06 3.09 0.36
N MET A 133 -7.58 4.30 0.55
CA MET A 133 -7.80 5.11 1.74
C MET A 133 -8.80 6.22 1.44
N ARG A 134 -9.89 6.28 2.19
CA ARG A 134 -10.93 7.32 2.08
C ARG A 134 -10.99 8.12 3.39
N PRO A 135 -10.25 9.26 3.51
CA PRO A 135 -10.19 10.04 4.76
C PRO A 135 -11.55 10.47 5.28
N ARG A 136 -12.55 10.70 4.41
CA ARG A 136 -13.93 11.03 4.80
C ARG A 136 -14.60 9.99 5.70
N LEU A 137 -14.14 8.73 5.63
CA LEU A 137 -14.66 7.61 6.41
C LEU A 137 -13.87 7.40 7.73
N GLN A 138 -12.94 8.30 8.04
CA GLN A 138 -12.15 8.24 9.25
C GLN A 138 -13.06 8.37 10.49
N ASN A 139 -13.16 7.30 11.27
CA ASN A 139 -14.07 7.21 12.42
C ASN A 139 -13.38 7.38 13.79
N SER A 140 -12.07 7.60 13.82
CA SER A 140 -11.32 7.79 15.05
C SER A 140 -10.33 8.94 14.95
N LYS A 141 -10.28 9.78 16.00
CA LYS A 141 -9.26 10.83 16.17
C LYS A 141 -8.09 10.36 17.06
N ASP A 142 -8.15 9.16 17.59
CA ASP A 142 -7.08 8.58 18.39
C ASP A 142 -5.88 8.23 17.47
N ALA A 143 -4.77 8.92 17.71
CA ALA A 143 -3.55 8.77 16.91
C ALA A 143 -2.97 7.35 17.00
N GLU A 144 -3.05 6.70 18.15
CA GLU A 144 -2.54 5.33 18.32
C GLU A 144 -3.37 4.33 17.51
N ARG A 145 -4.70 4.46 17.57
CA ARG A 145 -5.62 3.63 16.78
C ARG A 145 -5.41 3.84 15.28
N GLN A 146 -5.20 5.08 14.83
CA GLN A 146 -4.88 5.38 13.43
C GLN A 146 -3.57 4.72 12.99
N VAL A 147 -2.52 4.77 13.83
CA VAL A 147 -1.23 4.10 13.55
C VAL A 147 -1.41 2.59 13.47
N LYS A 148 -2.11 1.98 14.45
CA LYS A 148 -2.38 0.54 14.46
C LYS A 148 -3.16 0.11 13.20
N HIS A 149 -4.15 0.91 12.78
CA HIS A 149 -4.92 0.65 11.57
C HIS A 149 -4.03 0.60 10.31
N ILE A 150 -3.11 1.57 10.15
CA ILE A 150 -2.18 1.60 9.02
C ILE A 150 -1.26 0.37 9.03
N VAL A 151 -0.67 0.06 10.19
CA VAL A 151 0.23 -1.10 10.33
C VAL A 151 -0.52 -2.41 10.04
N TYR A 152 -1.73 -2.56 10.60
CA TYR A 152 -2.57 -3.72 10.35
C TYR A 152 -2.90 -3.89 8.85
N SER A 153 -3.38 -2.83 8.21
CA SER A 153 -3.75 -2.86 6.79
C SER A 153 -2.55 -3.21 5.91
N LEU A 154 -1.36 -2.69 6.25
CA LEU A 154 -0.12 -3.00 5.56
C LEU A 154 0.29 -4.47 5.73
N GLU A 155 0.23 -5.02 6.94
CA GLU A 155 0.53 -6.45 7.21
C GLU A 155 -0.44 -7.37 6.44
N ARG A 156 -1.73 -7.01 6.35
CA ARG A 156 -2.71 -7.76 5.54
C ARG A 156 -2.43 -7.63 4.06
N GLY A 157 -2.14 -6.42 3.58
CA GLY A 157 -1.74 -6.19 2.19
C GLY A 157 -0.49 -7.00 1.81
N ILE A 158 0.49 -7.11 2.71
CA ILE A 158 1.69 -7.93 2.50
C ILE A 158 1.34 -9.42 2.33
N ARG A 159 0.39 -9.94 3.11
CA ARG A 159 -0.06 -11.33 3.02
C ARG A 159 -0.88 -11.64 1.76
N LEU A 160 -1.46 -10.61 1.14
CA LEU A 160 -2.16 -10.72 -0.14
C LEU A 160 -1.23 -10.68 -1.35
N MET A 161 0.02 -10.27 -1.18
CA MET A 161 0.97 -10.18 -2.28
C MET A 161 1.23 -11.56 -2.88
N PRO A 162 1.15 -11.69 -4.21
CA PRO A 162 1.60 -12.90 -4.90
C PRO A 162 3.09 -13.15 -4.66
N GLU A 163 3.53 -14.36 -4.92
CA GLU A 163 4.96 -14.68 -4.92
C GLU A 163 5.75 -13.68 -5.79
N LYS A 164 6.91 -13.24 -5.30
CA LYS A 164 7.80 -12.26 -5.95
C LYS A 164 7.27 -10.82 -6.02
N VAL A 165 6.07 -10.54 -5.53
CA VAL A 165 5.59 -9.17 -5.33
C VAL A 165 6.01 -8.68 -3.96
N GLU A 166 6.68 -7.52 -3.89
CA GLU A 166 7.25 -7.01 -2.63
C GLU A 166 6.64 -5.68 -2.16
N ASN A 167 5.81 -5.04 -2.99
CA ASN A 167 5.25 -3.72 -2.70
C ASN A 167 3.76 -3.64 -3.01
N ILE A 168 3.11 -2.61 -2.48
CA ILE A 168 1.70 -2.30 -2.66
C ILE A 168 1.53 -0.97 -3.41
N ALA A 169 0.40 -0.83 -4.08
CA ALA A 169 -0.11 0.46 -4.53
C ALA A 169 -1.08 1.02 -3.49
N ILE A 170 -1.10 2.35 -3.34
CA ILE A 170 -2.02 3.04 -2.44
C ILE A 170 -2.81 4.06 -3.27
N ILE A 171 -4.13 4.13 -3.07
CA ILE A 171 -4.97 5.21 -3.56
C ILE A 171 -5.51 5.97 -2.35
N VAL A 172 -5.22 7.26 -2.26
CA VAL A 172 -5.81 8.15 -1.24
C VAL A 172 -6.86 9.02 -1.91
N ASP A 173 -8.12 8.71 -1.67
CA ASP A 173 -9.27 9.40 -2.25
C ASP A 173 -9.80 10.47 -1.29
N PHE A 174 -9.52 11.73 -1.62
CA PHE A 174 -9.98 12.89 -0.85
C PHE A 174 -11.38 13.41 -1.24
N LYS A 175 -12.13 12.67 -2.08
CA LYS A 175 -13.53 13.04 -2.38
C LYS A 175 -14.27 13.32 -1.07
N ASP A 176 -14.98 14.43 -1.02
CA ASP A 176 -15.80 14.86 0.13
C ASP A 176 -15.05 14.91 1.47
N SER A 177 -13.73 15.02 1.45
CA SER A 177 -12.90 15.13 2.65
C SER A 177 -12.74 16.58 3.08
N SER A 178 -12.71 16.80 4.40
CA SER A 178 -12.43 18.10 5.03
C SER A 178 -11.12 18.04 5.82
N ALA A 179 -10.61 19.21 6.22
CA ALA A 179 -9.39 19.29 7.02
C ALA A 179 -9.48 18.53 8.36
N SER A 180 -10.70 18.36 8.91
CA SER A 180 -10.93 17.61 10.14
C SER A 180 -10.75 16.09 10.00
N HIS A 181 -10.75 15.56 8.77
CA HIS A 181 -10.48 14.16 8.47
C HIS A 181 -8.98 13.88 8.36
N ASN A 182 -8.14 14.91 8.25
CA ASN A 182 -6.70 14.74 8.18
C ASN A 182 -6.12 14.36 9.55
N PRO A 183 -5.19 13.39 9.60
CA PRO A 183 -4.37 13.17 10.78
C PRO A 183 -3.55 14.42 11.13
N SER A 184 -3.21 14.58 12.41
CA SER A 184 -2.29 15.66 12.81
C SER A 184 -0.92 15.49 12.14
N VAL A 185 -0.16 16.58 11.98
CA VAL A 185 1.22 16.52 11.45
C VAL A 185 2.09 15.59 12.28
N ALA A 186 1.90 15.54 13.61
CA ALA A 186 2.62 14.63 14.49
C ALA A 186 2.26 13.17 14.20
N THR A 187 0.98 12.87 13.95
CA THR A 187 0.53 11.52 13.57
C THR A 187 1.08 11.12 12.20
N CYS A 188 1.06 12.04 11.22
CA CYS A 188 1.66 11.78 9.89
C CYS A 188 3.16 11.48 10.00
N LYS A 189 3.89 12.23 10.83
CA LYS A 189 5.31 11.98 11.08
C LYS A 189 5.54 10.60 11.69
N LYS A 190 4.74 10.19 12.68
CA LYS A 190 4.80 8.85 13.28
C LYS A 190 4.54 7.75 12.24
N PHE A 191 3.63 7.96 11.29
CA PHE A 191 3.44 7.03 10.16
C PHE A 191 4.69 6.91 9.31
N LEU A 192 5.29 8.04 8.91
CA LEU A 192 6.49 8.06 8.09
C LEU A 192 7.67 7.37 8.79
N ASP A 193 7.82 7.60 10.09
CA ASP A 193 8.87 6.97 10.89
C ASP A 193 8.72 5.43 10.92
N ILE A 194 7.49 4.94 11.15
CA ILE A 194 7.21 3.49 11.15
C ILE A 194 7.43 2.90 9.75
N LEU A 195 6.83 3.51 8.71
CA LEU A 195 6.94 3.01 7.35
C LEU A 195 8.37 3.04 6.84
N GLY A 196 9.10 4.11 7.11
CA GLY A 196 10.49 4.27 6.67
C GLY A 196 11.47 3.34 7.38
N ASN A 197 11.26 3.07 8.65
CA ASN A 197 12.19 2.26 9.46
C ASN A 197 11.86 0.76 9.44
N HIS A 198 10.57 0.38 9.34
CA HIS A 198 10.16 -1.02 9.50
C HIS A 198 9.55 -1.66 8.25
N TYR A 199 9.17 -0.84 7.26
CA TYR A 199 8.57 -1.30 5.99
C TYR A 199 9.31 -0.80 4.75
N PRO A 200 10.66 -0.91 4.71
CA PRO A 200 11.43 -0.45 3.55
C PRO A 200 10.98 -1.18 2.27
N GLU A 201 10.96 -0.47 1.14
CA GLU A 201 10.61 -0.98 -0.19
C GLU A 201 9.16 -1.51 -0.34
N ARG A 202 8.28 -1.29 0.68
CA ARG A 202 6.88 -1.76 0.64
C ARG A 202 5.95 -0.85 -0.16
N LEU A 203 6.30 0.42 -0.39
CA LEU A 203 5.55 1.30 -1.26
C LEU A 203 6.02 1.15 -2.70
N GLY A 204 5.15 0.70 -3.60
CA GLY A 204 5.36 0.71 -5.04
C GLY A 204 5.02 2.07 -5.64
N ILE A 205 3.78 2.51 -5.43
CA ILE A 205 3.27 3.80 -5.87
C ILE A 205 2.12 4.24 -4.97
N ALA A 206 1.95 5.56 -4.79
CA ALA A 206 0.80 6.15 -4.12
C ALA A 206 0.13 7.17 -5.03
N PHE A 207 -1.16 7.02 -5.24
CA PHE A 207 -1.98 7.96 -6.01
C PHE A 207 -2.81 8.82 -5.06
N VAL A 208 -2.79 10.12 -5.26
CA VAL A 208 -3.63 11.07 -4.53
C VAL A 208 -4.71 11.58 -5.47
N VAL A 209 -5.97 11.25 -5.15
CA VAL A 209 -7.14 11.56 -5.98
C VAL A 209 -7.94 12.66 -5.32
N LYS A 210 -8.44 13.63 -6.08
CA LYS A 210 -9.26 14.77 -5.60
C LYS A 210 -8.61 15.52 -4.45
N SER A 211 -7.31 15.78 -4.57
CA SER A 211 -6.48 16.39 -3.52
C SER A 211 -6.89 17.81 -3.19
N PRO A 212 -7.37 18.08 -1.96
CA PRO A 212 -7.78 19.40 -1.53
C PRO A 212 -6.57 20.28 -1.12
N TRP A 213 -6.78 21.59 -1.01
CA TRP A 213 -5.72 22.53 -0.63
C TRP A 213 -5.03 22.19 0.70
N PHE A 214 -5.78 21.70 1.69
CA PHE A 214 -5.21 21.33 3.00
C PHE A 214 -4.29 20.11 2.92
N PHE A 215 -4.48 19.20 1.94
CA PHE A 215 -3.55 18.12 1.69
C PHE A 215 -2.19 18.68 1.25
N PHE A 216 -2.16 19.62 0.30
CA PHE A 216 -0.91 20.25 -0.14
C PHE A 216 -0.19 20.97 0.99
N ALA A 217 -0.92 21.66 1.86
CA ALA A 217 -0.35 22.31 3.04
C ALA A 217 0.31 21.27 3.97
N THR A 218 -0.39 20.19 4.29
CA THR A 218 0.15 19.10 5.11
C THR A 218 1.33 18.41 4.41
N PHE A 219 1.20 18.09 3.13
CA PHE A 219 2.26 17.45 2.35
C PHE A 219 3.54 18.29 2.31
N LYS A 220 3.43 19.61 2.16
CA LYS A 220 4.57 20.52 2.21
C LYS A 220 5.30 20.46 3.57
N LEU A 221 4.56 20.30 4.67
CA LEU A 221 5.12 20.20 6.02
C LEU A 221 5.80 18.85 6.28
N ILE A 222 5.28 17.75 5.72
CA ILE A 222 5.80 16.40 5.98
C ILE A 222 6.83 15.94 4.93
N SER A 223 6.81 16.49 3.72
CA SER A 223 7.69 16.05 2.61
C SER A 223 9.19 16.17 2.89
N PRO A 224 9.71 17.11 3.73
CA PRO A 224 11.12 17.13 4.10
C PRO A 224 11.58 15.92 4.92
N PHE A 225 10.64 15.20 5.56
CA PHE A 225 10.93 13.98 6.34
C PHE A 225 10.83 12.71 5.50
N MET A 226 10.46 12.82 4.22
CA MET A 226 10.37 11.70 3.31
C MET A 226 11.68 11.48 2.57
N ASP A 227 12.05 10.20 2.42
CA ASP A 227 13.09 9.79 1.49
C ASP A 227 12.73 10.25 0.07
N PRO A 228 13.70 10.79 -0.72
CA PRO A 228 13.47 11.24 -2.09
C PRO A 228 12.85 10.17 -3.02
N VAL A 229 13.24 8.90 -2.87
CA VAL A 229 12.68 7.77 -3.64
C VAL A 229 11.21 7.57 -3.28
N THR A 230 10.86 7.60 -1.99
CA THR A 230 9.47 7.51 -1.52
C THR A 230 8.65 8.68 -2.02
N LYS A 231 9.18 9.90 -1.98
CA LYS A 231 8.51 11.10 -2.49
C LYS A 231 8.21 11.00 -3.99
N ALA A 232 9.13 10.47 -4.79
CA ALA A 232 8.96 10.28 -6.23
C ALA A 232 7.87 9.25 -6.59
N LYS A 233 7.52 8.35 -5.67
CA LYS A 233 6.45 7.36 -5.82
C LYS A 233 5.05 7.94 -5.59
N ILE A 234 4.92 9.18 -5.12
CA ILE A 234 3.63 9.84 -4.90
C ILE A 234 3.24 10.58 -6.16
N LYS A 235 2.12 10.20 -6.77
CA LYS A 235 1.56 10.79 -8.00
C LYS A 235 0.19 11.40 -7.69
N PHE A 236 -0.13 12.49 -8.39
CA PHE A 236 -1.47 13.05 -8.37
C PHE A 236 -2.27 12.47 -9.53
N ALA A 237 -3.47 11.98 -9.24
CA ALA A 237 -4.31 11.40 -10.27
C ALA A 237 -5.39 12.39 -10.72
N TYR A 238 -5.63 12.43 -12.05
CA TYR A 238 -6.75 13.12 -12.63
C TYR A 238 -8.06 12.49 -12.13
N ASP A 239 -9.09 13.32 -11.97
CA ASP A 239 -10.45 12.82 -11.78
C ASP A 239 -10.98 12.17 -13.06
N THR A 240 -12.04 11.39 -12.94
CA THR A 240 -12.69 10.67 -14.06
C THR A 240 -13.13 11.58 -15.20
N ASP A 241 -13.46 12.83 -14.90
CA ASP A 241 -13.86 13.85 -15.87
C ASP A 241 -12.69 14.71 -16.41
N GLY A 242 -11.45 14.37 -16.02
CA GLY A 242 -10.23 15.08 -16.44
C GLY A 242 -10.06 16.48 -15.85
N LYS A 243 -10.93 16.86 -14.89
CA LYS A 243 -10.84 18.16 -14.22
C LYS A 243 -9.98 18.08 -12.98
N ASN A 244 -9.12 19.05 -12.82
CA ASN A 244 -8.35 19.26 -11.60
C ASN A 244 -8.76 20.59 -10.98
N ASP A 245 -9.28 20.55 -9.78
CA ASP A 245 -9.60 21.75 -9.01
C ASP A 245 -8.38 22.43 -8.39
N THR A 246 -7.21 21.83 -8.49
CA THR A 246 -6.00 22.34 -7.82
C THR A 246 -4.84 22.56 -8.79
N LYS A 247 -4.28 23.79 -8.72
CA LYS A 247 -3.03 24.21 -9.38
C LYS A 247 -1.80 23.59 -8.68
N ALA A 248 -1.70 22.28 -8.61
CA ALA A 248 -0.47 21.65 -8.14
C ALA A 248 0.59 21.75 -9.24
N THR A 249 1.62 22.56 -9.00
CA THR A 249 2.61 22.96 -9.99
C THR A 249 3.86 22.07 -10.03
N THR A 250 3.95 21.00 -9.23
CA THR A 250 5.24 20.32 -9.00
C THR A 250 5.25 18.80 -9.17
N ASN A 251 4.11 18.14 -9.33
CA ASN A 251 4.06 16.70 -9.50
C ASN A 251 3.41 16.32 -10.83
N GLU A 252 3.88 15.23 -11.39
CA GLU A 252 3.33 14.63 -12.60
C GLU A 252 1.92 14.09 -12.34
N TRP A 253 0.95 14.55 -13.12
CA TRP A 253 -0.42 14.08 -13.07
C TRP A 253 -0.59 12.85 -13.95
N VAL A 254 -1.30 11.84 -13.45
CA VAL A 254 -1.47 10.55 -14.12
C VAL A 254 -2.92 10.11 -14.13
N TYR A 255 -3.29 9.23 -15.06
CA TYR A 255 -4.57 8.52 -15.02
C TYR A 255 -4.39 7.17 -14.33
N LEU A 256 -5.28 6.83 -13.40
CA LEU A 256 -5.22 5.56 -12.67
C LEU A 256 -5.29 4.33 -13.59
N LYS A 257 -6.08 4.43 -14.67
CA LYS A 257 -6.22 3.37 -15.69
C LYS A 257 -4.93 3.03 -16.44
N ASP A 258 -3.92 3.92 -16.41
CA ASP A 258 -2.61 3.66 -17.02
C ASP A 258 -1.75 2.72 -16.14
N TYR A 259 -2.14 2.52 -14.88
CA TYR A 259 -1.43 1.72 -13.88
C TYR A 259 -2.22 0.52 -13.37
N ILE A 260 -3.53 0.58 -13.39
CA ILE A 260 -4.44 -0.44 -12.86
C ILE A 260 -5.41 -0.85 -13.96
N PRO A 261 -5.49 -2.15 -14.30
CA PRO A 261 -6.44 -2.65 -15.30
C PRO A 261 -7.87 -2.20 -14.99
N GLU A 262 -8.61 -1.82 -16.00
CA GLU A 262 -9.95 -1.23 -15.88
C GLU A 262 -10.92 -2.13 -15.10
N ASN A 263 -10.84 -3.44 -15.30
CA ASN A 263 -11.65 -4.43 -14.59
C ASN A 263 -11.20 -4.70 -13.14
N GLN A 264 -10.11 -4.10 -12.70
CA GLN A 264 -9.58 -4.15 -11.33
C GLN A 264 -9.72 -2.79 -10.63
N LEU A 265 -10.13 -1.76 -11.36
CA LEU A 265 -10.29 -0.40 -10.87
C LEU A 265 -11.77 -0.09 -10.65
N GLU A 266 -12.11 0.45 -9.46
CA GLU A 266 -13.48 0.83 -9.17
C GLU A 266 -14.01 1.91 -10.12
N THR A 267 -15.32 1.88 -10.35
CA THR A 267 -16.02 2.89 -11.16
C THR A 267 -15.83 4.31 -10.64
N ASP A 268 -15.67 4.50 -9.33
CA ASP A 268 -15.32 5.78 -8.69
C ASP A 268 -14.01 6.39 -9.22
N PHE A 269 -13.15 5.57 -9.79
CA PHE A 269 -11.83 5.95 -10.32
C PHE A 269 -11.69 5.79 -11.83
N GLY A 270 -12.83 5.59 -12.53
CA GLY A 270 -12.87 5.44 -13.98
C GLY A 270 -12.59 4.02 -14.49
N GLY A 271 -12.67 3.03 -13.62
CA GLY A 271 -12.64 1.60 -13.99
C GLY A 271 -14.03 1.05 -14.27
N SER A 272 -14.11 -0.25 -14.50
CA SER A 272 -15.37 -0.99 -14.74
C SER A 272 -15.77 -1.90 -13.57
N TYR A 273 -15.00 -1.90 -12.47
CA TYR A 273 -15.29 -2.70 -11.29
C TYR A 273 -16.30 -1.99 -10.39
N HIS A 274 -17.57 -2.40 -10.49
CA HIS A 274 -18.66 -1.83 -9.69
C HIS A 274 -18.77 -2.57 -8.35
N PHE A 275 -17.99 -2.12 -7.36
CA PHE A 275 -17.91 -2.73 -6.04
C PHE A 275 -18.79 -2.01 -5.02
N SER A 276 -19.65 -2.77 -4.35
CA SER A 276 -20.40 -2.33 -3.16
C SER A 276 -19.81 -2.97 -1.92
N TYR A 277 -19.24 -2.16 -1.06
CA TYR A 277 -18.61 -2.63 0.16
C TYR A 277 -19.64 -3.19 1.14
N ASP A 278 -19.45 -4.45 1.53
CA ASP A 278 -20.13 -5.11 2.63
C ASP A 278 -19.10 -5.54 3.66
N LEU A 279 -19.21 -5.02 4.88
CA LEU A 279 -18.20 -5.21 5.92
C LEU A 279 -17.97 -6.69 6.25
N GLU A 280 -19.04 -7.46 6.47
CA GLU A 280 -18.92 -8.85 6.90
C GLU A 280 -18.34 -9.74 5.80
N LYS A 281 -18.85 -9.60 4.57
CA LYS A 281 -18.37 -10.36 3.42
C LYS A 281 -16.92 -10.05 3.12
N TYR A 282 -16.61 -8.75 3.05
CA TYR A 282 -15.25 -8.31 2.76
C TYR A 282 -14.26 -8.80 3.82
N TRP A 283 -14.61 -8.61 5.10
CA TRP A 283 -13.77 -8.98 6.22
C TRP A 283 -13.55 -10.48 6.30
N THR A 284 -14.61 -11.27 6.15
CA THR A 284 -14.54 -12.74 6.11
C THR A 284 -13.63 -13.21 4.98
N ALA A 285 -13.79 -12.67 3.76
CA ALA A 285 -12.96 -13.00 2.62
C ALA A 285 -11.47 -12.65 2.86
N LEU A 286 -11.21 -11.48 3.43
CA LEU A 286 -9.85 -11.02 3.76
C LEU A 286 -9.19 -11.95 4.80
N LEU A 287 -9.88 -12.26 5.89
CA LEU A 287 -9.37 -13.15 6.94
C LEU A 287 -9.14 -14.58 6.45
N ASN A 288 -10.05 -15.11 5.65
CA ASN A 288 -9.89 -16.44 5.05
C ASN A 288 -8.64 -16.50 4.15
N ARG A 289 -8.34 -15.42 3.43
CA ARG A 289 -7.19 -15.34 2.53
C ARG A 289 -5.87 -15.06 3.24
N THR A 290 -5.88 -14.24 4.30
CA THR A 290 -4.66 -13.78 4.98
C THR A 290 -4.37 -14.50 6.29
N GLY A 291 -5.24 -15.40 6.71
CA GLY A 291 -5.25 -16.06 8.00
C GLY A 291 -5.84 -15.18 9.11
N ALA A 292 -6.57 -15.81 10.04
CA ALA A 292 -6.96 -15.15 11.28
C ALA A 292 -5.68 -14.77 12.07
N PRO A 293 -5.71 -13.74 12.92
CA PRO A 293 -4.64 -13.52 13.88
C PRO A 293 -4.52 -14.76 14.77
N TYR A 294 -3.29 -15.11 15.12
CA TYR A 294 -3.05 -16.18 16.09
C TYR A 294 -3.88 -15.88 17.34
N LYS A 295 -4.64 -16.89 17.75
CA LYS A 295 -5.57 -16.96 18.88
C LYS A 295 -5.65 -15.70 19.76
N THR A 296 -6.85 -15.15 19.85
CA THR A 296 -7.31 -14.28 20.93
C THR A 296 -6.66 -14.70 22.25
N ILE A 297 -5.76 -13.88 22.76
CA ILE A 297 -5.43 -13.93 24.17
C ILE A 297 -6.68 -13.39 24.84
N GLU A 298 -7.44 -14.28 25.50
CA GLU A 298 -8.51 -13.89 26.39
C GLU A 298 -7.89 -13.06 27.50
N TYR A 299 -8.10 -11.75 27.42
CA TYR A 299 -7.83 -10.85 28.55
C TYR A 299 -8.98 -11.07 29.54
N HIS A 300 -8.70 -11.82 30.64
CA HIS A 300 -9.51 -11.83 31.84
C HIS A 300 -9.27 -10.57 32.66
#